data_915a890f6e41e2561ce59cec2b740c4c
#
_entry.id   915a890f6e41e2561ce59cec2b740c4c
#
_cell.length_a   1.000
_cell.length_b   1.000
_cell.length_c   1.000
_cell.angle_alpha   90.00
_cell.angle_beta   90.00
_cell.angle_gamma   90.00
#
_symmetry.space_group_name_H-M   'P 1'
#
loop_
_entity.id
_entity.type
_entity.pdbx_description
1 polymer ?
#
loop_
_entity_poly.entity_id
_entity_poly.type
_entity_poly.pdbx_seq_one_letter_code
_entity_poly.pdbx_strand_id
1 'polypeptide(L)'
;GDVYKRQVVEGPEVEYDLYNFEKLNIPEDHPAKDEQDTFYVNKDIVLRTQTSPVQARVMEEGKLPIRMIAPGRVFRSDEVDATHSPSFHQIEGLVIDKNISFADLKGTLEVFAKELFGPETKTKFRPHHFPFTEPSAEVDVTCFKCGGKGCRFCKGSGWIEILGCGMVHPHVLEMCGIDPNEYTGF
;
A
#
# COMPACT_ATOMS: atom_id res chain seq x y z
N GLY A 1 24.84 10.84 0.28
CA GLY A 1 24.37 9.62 0.70
C GLY A 1 23.13 9.11 0.02
N ASP A 2 22.80 7.94 0.36
CA ASP A 2 21.90 7.02 -0.32
C ASP A 2 20.40 7.25 -0.04
N VAL A 3 19.86 8.41 -0.34
CA VAL A 3 18.42 8.70 -0.16
C VAL A 3 17.52 7.84 -1.06
N TYR A 4 18.07 7.19 -2.08
CA TYR A 4 17.31 6.46 -3.10
C TYR A 4 17.48 4.93 -3.08
N LYS A 5 18.28 4.37 -2.19
CA LYS A 5 18.40 2.90 -2.10
C LYS A 5 17.26 2.32 -1.27
N ARG A 6 16.14 2.06 -1.91
CA ARG A 6 15.10 1.21 -1.35
C ARG A 6 15.44 -0.24 -1.64
N GLN A 7 15.40 -1.06 -0.60
CA GLN A 7 15.58 -2.50 -0.77
C GLN A 7 14.35 -3.10 -1.44
N VAL A 8 14.54 -3.91 -2.47
CA VAL A 8 13.45 -4.73 -3.04
C VAL A 8 13.34 -6.00 -2.20
N VAL A 9 12.16 -6.25 -1.65
CA VAL A 9 11.89 -7.43 -0.81
C VAL A 9 10.72 -8.21 -1.39
N GLU A 10 10.93 -9.50 -1.58
CA GLU A 10 9.88 -10.42 -2.02
C GLU A 10 9.40 -11.26 -0.83
N GLY A 11 8.18 -11.74 -0.90
CA GLY A 11 7.59 -12.62 0.09
C GLY A 11 6.74 -13.72 -0.56
N PRO A 12 6.23 -14.67 0.24
CA PRO A 12 5.45 -15.79 -0.28
C PRO A 12 4.09 -15.34 -0.81
N GLU A 13 3.61 -15.96 -1.87
CA GLU A 13 2.27 -15.74 -2.41
C GLU A 13 1.20 -16.45 -1.56
N VAL A 14 1.55 -17.60 -1.01
CA VAL A 14 0.75 -18.34 -0.01
C VAL A 14 1.16 -17.84 1.36
N GLU A 15 0.23 -17.22 2.08
CA GLU A 15 0.55 -16.46 3.29
C GLU A 15 -0.30 -16.91 4.47
N TYR A 16 0.22 -16.72 5.67
CA TYR A 16 -0.57 -16.88 6.88
C TYR A 16 -1.59 -15.73 7.03
N ASP A 17 -2.78 -16.06 7.52
CA ASP A 17 -3.81 -15.10 7.94
C ASP A 17 -3.24 -14.04 8.90
N LEU A 18 -2.37 -14.46 9.79
CA LEU A 18 -1.63 -13.60 10.73
C LEU A 18 -0.95 -12.41 10.02
N TYR A 19 -0.25 -12.65 8.92
CA TYR A 19 0.46 -11.58 8.18
C TYR A 19 -0.41 -10.86 7.17
N ASN A 20 -1.37 -11.56 6.57
CA ASN A 20 -2.22 -10.96 5.55
C ASN A 20 -3.32 -10.06 6.15
N PHE A 21 -3.71 -10.30 7.40
CA PHE A 21 -4.81 -9.60 8.06
C PHE A 21 -4.48 -9.12 9.47
N GLU A 22 -4.18 -10.01 10.41
CA GLU A 22 -4.09 -9.67 11.83
C GLU A 22 -3.03 -8.61 12.11
N LYS A 23 -1.80 -8.80 11.64
CA LYS A 23 -0.69 -7.84 11.82
C LYS A 23 -0.83 -6.55 11.01
N LEU A 24 -1.81 -6.49 10.15
CA LEU A 24 -2.20 -5.31 9.40
C LEU A 24 -3.42 -4.60 10.01
N ASN A 25 -3.76 -4.93 11.26
CA ASN A 25 -4.89 -4.35 11.96
C ASN A 25 -6.24 -4.58 11.26
N ILE A 26 -6.36 -5.65 10.49
CA ILE A 26 -7.61 -6.06 9.84
C ILE A 26 -8.34 -7.01 10.78
N PRO A 27 -9.48 -6.61 11.35
CA PRO A 27 -10.20 -7.42 12.33
C PRO A 27 -10.84 -8.67 11.70
N GLU A 28 -11.16 -9.64 12.55
CA GLU A 28 -11.70 -10.95 12.12
C GLU A 28 -13.02 -10.84 11.33
N ASP A 29 -13.84 -9.85 11.65
CA ASP A 29 -15.14 -9.58 11.02
C ASP A 29 -15.06 -8.61 9.83
N HIS A 30 -13.85 -8.26 9.39
CA HIS A 30 -13.68 -7.33 8.26
C HIS A 30 -14.11 -7.99 6.93
N PRO A 31 -14.85 -7.26 6.07
CA PRO A 31 -15.34 -7.81 4.78
C PRO A 31 -14.23 -8.36 3.87
N ALA A 32 -13.01 -7.81 3.93
CA ALA A 32 -11.87 -8.30 3.15
C ALA A 32 -11.48 -9.75 3.48
N LYS A 33 -11.87 -10.27 4.64
CA LYS A 33 -11.66 -11.67 5.06
C LYS A 33 -12.75 -12.60 4.56
N ASP A 34 -13.80 -12.11 3.93
CA ASP A 34 -14.87 -12.93 3.36
C ASP A 34 -14.31 -13.81 2.23
N GLU A 35 -14.81 -15.03 2.11
CA GLU A 35 -14.48 -15.97 1.02
C GLU A 35 -14.84 -15.43 -0.36
N GLN A 36 -15.70 -14.42 -0.44
CA GLN A 36 -16.01 -13.70 -1.67
C GLN A 36 -14.85 -12.83 -2.16
N ASP A 37 -13.97 -12.40 -1.25
CA ASP A 37 -12.86 -11.49 -1.56
C ASP A 37 -11.48 -12.15 -1.42
N THR A 38 -11.38 -13.27 -0.70
CA THR A 38 -10.12 -13.95 -0.35
C THR A 38 -10.16 -15.43 -0.69
N PHE A 39 -9.10 -15.92 -1.36
CA PHE A 39 -8.91 -17.36 -1.56
C PHE A 39 -8.25 -18.00 -0.35
N TYR A 40 -8.97 -18.87 0.36
CA TYR A 40 -8.47 -19.65 1.48
C TYR A 40 -7.94 -21.02 1.03
N VAL A 41 -6.74 -21.37 1.48
CA VAL A 41 -6.21 -22.73 1.39
C VAL A 41 -6.76 -23.56 2.56
N ASN A 42 -6.78 -22.95 3.75
CA ASN A 42 -7.46 -23.41 4.95
C ASN A 42 -7.77 -22.21 5.84
N LYS A 43 -8.28 -22.42 7.04
CA LYS A 43 -8.67 -21.34 7.97
C LYS A 43 -7.53 -20.36 8.33
N ASP A 44 -6.27 -20.80 8.24
CA ASP A 44 -5.10 -20.04 8.68
C ASP A 44 -4.17 -19.62 7.52
N ILE A 45 -4.44 -20.11 6.31
CA ILE A 45 -3.59 -19.90 5.13
C ILE A 45 -4.42 -19.41 3.95
N VAL A 46 -3.95 -18.33 3.34
CA VAL A 46 -4.62 -17.66 2.21
C VAL A 46 -3.66 -17.45 1.04
N LEU A 47 -4.19 -17.20 -0.15
CA LEU A 47 -3.45 -16.52 -1.20
C LEU A 47 -3.45 -15.03 -0.84
N ARG A 48 -2.27 -14.43 -0.74
CA ARG A 48 -2.15 -13.02 -0.30
C ARG A 48 -2.99 -12.10 -1.18
N THR A 49 -3.76 -11.23 -0.55
CA THR A 49 -4.63 -10.25 -1.21
C THR A 49 -3.94 -8.92 -1.48
N GLN A 50 -2.73 -8.76 -0.96
CA GLN A 50 -1.90 -7.57 -1.05
C GLN A 50 -0.44 -7.95 -0.78
N THR A 51 0.50 -7.06 -1.07
CA THR A 51 1.92 -7.29 -0.74
C THR A 51 2.30 -6.78 0.66
N SER A 52 1.35 -6.22 1.40
CA SER A 52 1.54 -5.72 2.78
C SER A 52 2.06 -6.76 3.79
N PRO A 53 1.78 -8.08 3.67
CA PRO A 53 2.41 -9.08 4.52
C PRO A 53 3.93 -9.02 4.52
N VAL A 54 4.54 -8.65 3.41
CA VAL A 54 6.01 -8.46 3.30
C VAL A 54 6.47 -7.33 4.21
N GLN A 55 5.69 -6.26 4.31
CA GLN A 55 5.98 -5.16 5.22
C GLN A 55 5.99 -5.64 6.69
N ALA A 56 4.98 -6.40 7.10
CA ALA A 56 4.91 -6.94 8.45
C ALA A 56 6.10 -7.84 8.77
N ARG A 57 6.50 -8.70 7.85
CA ARG A 57 7.67 -9.57 8.01
C ARG A 57 8.97 -8.78 8.17
N VAL A 58 9.17 -7.74 7.35
CA VAL A 58 10.36 -6.89 7.43
C VAL A 58 10.38 -6.08 8.72
N MET A 59 9.24 -5.55 9.15
CA MET A 59 9.14 -4.83 10.42
C MET A 59 9.48 -5.74 11.61
N GLU A 60 9.06 -7.00 11.61
CA GLU A 60 9.38 -7.97 12.66
C GLU A 60 10.89 -8.29 12.79
N GLU A 61 11.65 -8.15 11.70
CA GLU A 61 13.11 -8.32 11.76
C GLU A 61 13.79 -7.28 12.67
N GLY A 62 13.13 -6.16 12.92
CA GLY A 62 13.62 -5.11 13.83
C GLY A 62 14.85 -4.35 13.33
N LYS A 63 15.20 -4.48 12.06
CA LYS A 63 16.33 -3.78 11.45
C LYS A 63 15.91 -2.41 10.95
N LEU A 64 16.05 -1.41 11.78
CA LEU A 64 15.65 -0.02 11.50
C LEU A 64 16.85 0.85 11.13
N PRO A 65 16.69 1.88 10.28
CA PRO A 65 15.48 2.26 9.56
C PRO A 65 15.13 1.32 8.42
N ILE A 66 13.83 1.32 8.01
CA ILE A 66 13.34 0.54 6.88
C ILE A 66 13.06 1.46 5.70
N ARG A 67 13.56 1.10 4.53
CA ARG A 67 13.23 1.71 3.23
C ARG A 67 13.15 0.61 2.20
N MET A 68 11.93 0.17 1.89
CA MET A 68 11.72 -0.97 1.00
C MET A 68 10.60 -0.73 0.00
N ILE A 69 10.62 -1.54 -1.04
CA ILE A 69 9.48 -1.79 -1.92
C ILE A 69 9.23 -3.30 -1.98
N ALA A 70 7.97 -3.67 -2.00
CA ALA A 70 7.52 -5.06 -2.09
C ALA A 70 6.68 -5.24 -3.34
N PRO A 71 7.27 -5.63 -4.48
CA PRO A 71 6.53 -6.00 -5.66
C PRO A 71 6.08 -7.46 -5.57
N GLY A 72 4.94 -7.77 -6.18
CA GLY A 72 4.53 -9.15 -6.29
C GLY A 72 3.12 -9.36 -6.77
N ARG A 73 2.83 -10.61 -7.08
CA ARG A 73 1.51 -11.05 -7.49
C ARG A 73 0.60 -11.19 -6.26
N VAL A 74 -0.64 -10.74 -6.43
CA VAL A 74 -1.69 -10.83 -5.41
C VAL A 74 -2.95 -11.43 -6.00
N PHE A 75 -3.84 -11.90 -5.14
CA PHE A 75 -5.02 -12.65 -5.53
C PHE A 75 -6.25 -12.13 -4.81
N ARG A 76 -7.33 -11.94 -5.56
CA ARG A 76 -8.64 -11.58 -5.00
C ARG A 76 -9.72 -12.39 -5.66
N SER A 77 -10.65 -12.87 -4.85
CA SER A 77 -11.75 -13.74 -5.28
C SER A 77 -12.96 -12.98 -5.83
N ASP A 78 -12.73 -11.78 -6.40
CA ASP A 78 -13.78 -10.97 -7.01
C ASP A 78 -14.33 -11.61 -8.27
N GLU A 79 -15.55 -11.23 -8.65
CA GLU A 79 -16.10 -11.63 -9.93
C GLU A 79 -15.20 -11.13 -11.08
N VAL A 80 -14.86 -12.04 -11.99
CA VAL A 80 -14.02 -11.74 -13.15
C VAL A 80 -14.81 -10.96 -14.19
N ASP A 81 -14.40 -9.74 -14.46
CA ASP A 81 -14.94 -8.92 -15.54
C ASP A 81 -13.83 -8.33 -16.43
N ALA A 82 -14.17 -7.41 -17.30
CA ALA A 82 -13.20 -6.78 -18.22
C ALA A 82 -12.13 -5.95 -17.49
N THR A 83 -12.34 -5.62 -16.21
CA THR A 83 -11.45 -4.77 -15.40
C THR A 83 -10.90 -5.46 -14.16
N HIS A 84 -11.44 -6.64 -13.78
CA HIS A 84 -11.05 -7.40 -12.59
C HIS A 84 -10.52 -8.77 -12.99
N SER A 85 -9.26 -9.01 -12.67
CA SER A 85 -8.62 -10.33 -12.75
C SER A 85 -8.46 -10.91 -11.36
N PRO A 86 -8.63 -12.23 -11.17
CA PRO A 86 -8.40 -12.87 -9.87
C PRO A 86 -6.93 -12.80 -9.44
N SER A 87 -6.04 -12.47 -10.34
CA SER A 87 -4.61 -12.30 -10.10
C SER A 87 -4.11 -11.03 -10.77
N PHE A 88 -3.41 -10.19 -10.03
CA PHE A 88 -2.76 -8.97 -10.54
C PHE A 88 -1.48 -8.69 -9.76
N HIS A 89 -0.74 -7.67 -10.16
CA HIS A 89 0.51 -7.28 -9.50
C HIS A 89 0.32 -5.99 -8.71
N GLN A 90 0.91 -5.97 -7.53
CA GLN A 90 1.04 -4.77 -6.70
C GLN A 90 2.52 -4.45 -6.45
N ILE A 91 2.80 -3.18 -6.20
CA ILE A 91 4.06 -2.71 -5.65
C ILE A 91 3.71 -1.82 -4.47
N GLU A 92 4.16 -2.19 -3.28
CA GLU A 92 3.99 -1.37 -2.08
C GLU A 92 5.34 -0.83 -1.61
N GLY A 93 5.32 0.36 -1.03
CA GLY A 93 6.49 0.97 -0.42
C GLY A 93 6.32 1.13 1.08
N LEU A 94 7.40 0.97 1.83
CA LEU A 94 7.43 1.20 3.28
C LEU A 94 8.67 1.99 3.66
N VAL A 95 8.47 3.01 4.48
CA VAL A 95 9.54 3.76 5.14
C VAL A 95 9.22 3.79 6.63
N ILE A 96 10.16 3.33 7.46
CA ILE A 96 10.09 3.46 8.93
C ILE A 96 11.39 4.08 9.40
N ASP A 97 11.30 5.19 10.08
CA ASP A 97 12.44 5.88 10.69
C ASP A 97 11.95 6.79 11.82
N LYS A 98 12.87 7.47 12.46
CA LYS A 98 12.53 8.50 13.46
C LYS A 98 11.98 9.75 12.76
N ASN A 99 10.94 10.34 13.35
CA ASN A 99 10.37 11.63 12.90
C ASN A 99 9.87 11.67 11.45
N ILE A 100 9.38 10.55 10.94
CA ILE A 100 8.72 10.53 9.62
C ILE A 100 7.33 11.14 9.75
N SER A 101 7.02 12.09 8.86
CA SER A 101 5.77 12.84 8.86
C SER A 101 4.91 12.54 7.62
N PHE A 102 3.64 12.94 7.68
CA PHE A 102 2.77 12.89 6.51
C PHE A 102 3.27 13.80 5.36
N ALA A 103 3.98 14.89 5.70
CA ALA A 103 4.63 15.74 4.70
C ALA A 103 5.73 14.98 3.94
N ASP A 104 6.49 14.10 4.62
CA ASP A 104 7.49 13.24 3.98
C ASP A 104 6.83 12.26 3.00
N LEU A 105 5.70 11.67 3.38
CA LEU A 105 4.90 10.82 2.49
C LEU A 105 4.44 11.59 1.25
N LYS A 106 3.83 12.77 1.44
CA LYS A 106 3.36 13.61 0.33
C LYS A 106 4.49 13.98 -0.62
N GLY A 107 5.61 14.44 -0.08
CA GLY A 107 6.78 14.81 -0.88
C GLY A 107 7.34 13.63 -1.67
N THR A 108 7.41 12.44 -1.07
CA THR A 108 7.85 11.22 -1.74
C THR A 108 6.92 10.86 -2.91
N LEU A 109 5.61 10.93 -2.71
CA LEU A 109 4.64 10.58 -3.75
C LEU A 109 4.54 11.63 -4.85
N GLU A 110 4.76 12.91 -4.55
CA GLU A 110 4.86 13.96 -5.56
C GLU A 110 6.06 13.73 -6.50
N VAL A 111 7.21 13.39 -5.94
CA VAL A 111 8.40 13.03 -6.73
C VAL A 111 8.12 11.79 -7.59
N PHE A 112 7.57 10.75 -6.99
CA PHE A 112 7.20 9.52 -7.69
C PHE A 112 6.25 9.80 -8.87
N ALA A 113 5.21 10.60 -8.67
CA ALA A 113 4.24 10.93 -9.71
C ALA A 113 4.89 11.70 -10.88
N LYS A 114 5.78 12.65 -10.59
CA LYS A 114 6.49 13.42 -11.61
C LYS A 114 7.49 12.57 -12.40
N GLU A 115 8.21 11.69 -11.73
CA GLU A 115 9.14 10.76 -12.39
C GLU A 115 8.40 9.76 -13.30
N LEU A 116 7.24 9.28 -12.89
CA LEU A 116 6.49 8.27 -13.64
C LEU A 116 5.65 8.87 -14.77
N PHE A 117 5.01 10.02 -14.56
CA PHE A 117 4.02 10.60 -15.47
C PHE A 117 4.47 11.93 -16.11
N GLY A 118 5.63 12.44 -15.74
CA GLY A 118 6.19 13.70 -16.27
C GLY A 118 6.16 14.84 -15.28
N PRO A 119 7.02 15.87 -15.50
CA PRO A 119 7.29 16.94 -14.52
C PRO A 119 6.09 17.85 -14.26
N GLU A 120 5.12 17.92 -15.19
CA GLU A 120 3.91 18.74 -15.05
C GLU A 120 2.79 18.04 -14.25
N THR A 121 3.01 16.81 -13.82
CA THR A 121 2.04 16.04 -13.07
C THR A 121 1.77 16.67 -11.71
N LYS A 122 0.49 16.85 -11.39
CA LYS A 122 0.01 17.28 -10.07
C LYS A 122 -0.61 16.11 -9.34
N THR A 123 -0.50 16.13 -8.02
CA THR A 123 -1.11 15.13 -7.14
C THR A 123 -2.26 15.74 -6.34
N LYS A 124 -3.23 14.92 -6.02
CA LYS A 124 -4.33 15.26 -5.12
C LYS A 124 -4.52 14.13 -4.13
N PHE A 125 -4.49 14.46 -2.84
CA PHE A 125 -4.68 13.52 -1.74
C PHE A 125 -6.12 13.64 -1.24
N ARG A 126 -6.87 12.55 -1.33
CA ARG A 126 -8.24 12.47 -0.82
C ARG A 126 -8.26 11.65 0.46
N PRO A 127 -8.82 12.15 1.56
CA PRO A 127 -8.96 11.37 2.79
C PRO A 127 -9.66 10.03 2.52
N HIS A 128 -9.12 8.98 3.12
CA HIS A 128 -9.66 7.63 3.04
C HIS A 128 -9.42 6.88 4.35
N HIS A 129 -9.97 5.69 4.48
CA HIS A 129 -9.74 4.83 5.64
C HIS A 129 -9.18 3.48 5.20
N PHE A 130 -8.03 3.12 5.79
CA PHE A 130 -7.47 1.77 5.76
C PHE A 130 -7.19 1.32 7.20
N PRO A 131 -7.43 0.04 7.54
CA PRO A 131 -7.19 -0.46 8.90
C PRO A 131 -5.73 -0.35 9.36
N PHE A 132 -4.80 -0.45 8.43
CA PHE A 132 -3.35 -0.51 8.68
C PHE A 132 -2.64 0.86 8.62
N THR A 133 -3.37 1.93 8.31
CA THR A 133 -2.82 3.30 8.25
C THR A 133 -3.74 4.31 8.92
N GLU A 134 -3.13 5.35 9.51
CA GLU A 134 -3.83 6.51 10.08
C GLU A 134 -2.87 7.70 10.19
N PRO A 135 -3.14 8.83 9.52
CA PRO A 135 -4.18 9.05 8.53
C PRO A 135 -3.94 8.28 7.23
N SER A 136 -5.01 8.07 6.48
CA SER A 136 -4.99 7.40 5.19
C SER A 136 -5.49 8.32 4.09
N ALA A 137 -5.02 8.11 2.87
CA ALA A 137 -5.46 8.84 1.70
C ALA A 137 -5.41 7.99 0.44
N GLU A 138 -6.23 8.33 -0.52
CA GLU A 138 -6.07 7.92 -1.92
C GLU A 138 -5.43 9.05 -2.70
N VAL A 139 -4.59 8.72 -3.67
CA VAL A 139 -3.84 9.68 -4.47
C VAL A 139 -4.28 9.63 -5.92
N ASP A 140 -4.72 10.78 -6.39
CA ASP A 140 -4.99 11.02 -7.80
C ASP A 140 -3.84 11.83 -8.42
N VAL A 141 -3.57 11.58 -9.69
CA VAL A 141 -2.69 12.41 -10.51
C VAL A 141 -3.47 13.05 -11.63
N THR A 142 -2.98 14.18 -12.13
CA THR A 142 -3.51 14.77 -13.38
C THR A 142 -3.52 13.74 -14.49
N CYS A 143 -4.63 13.66 -15.20
CA CYS A 143 -4.75 12.70 -16.31
C CYS A 143 -3.65 12.93 -17.33
N PHE A 144 -2.78 11.96 -17.49
CA PHE A 144 -1.64 12.01 -18.41
C PHE A 144 -2.05 11.93 -19.89
N LYS A 145 -3.29 11.55 -20.20
CA LYS A 145 -3.85 11.55 -21.56
C LYS A 145 -4.27 12.94 -22.03
N CYS A 146 -4.87 13.73 -21.14
CA CYS A 146 -5.45 15.03 -21.49
C CYS A 146 -4.82 16.21 -20.72
N GLY A 147 -3.82 15.98 -19.90
CA GLY A 147 -3.18 17.03 -19.11
C GLY A 147 -4.12 17.72 -18.12
N GLY A 148 -5.12 16.99 -17.62
CA GLY A 148 -6.09 17.52 -16.66
C GLY A 148 -7.32 18.21 -17.25
N LYS A 149 -7.46 18.25 -18.58
CA LYS A 149 -8.58 18.94 -19.27
C LYS A 149 -9.90 18.19 -19.21
N GLY A 150 -9.85 16.91 -18.93
CA GLY A 150 -10.98 16.00 -19.02
C GLY A 150 -11.04 15.29 -20.38
N CYS A 151 -11.13 13.97 -20.37
CA CYS A 151 -11.26 13.15 -21.57
C CYS A 151 -12.02 11.86 -21.25
N ARG A 152 -12.25 11.03 -22.27
CA ARG A 152 -12.93 9.74 -22.10
C ARG A 152 -12.20 8.81 -21.14
N PHE A 153 -10.86 8.81 -21.13
CA PHE A 153 -10.04 7.98 -20.26
C PHE A 153 -10.23 8.32 -18.78
N CYS A 154 -10.21 9.60 -18.41
CA CYS A 154 -10.46 10.06 -17.05
C CYS A 154 -11.97 10.33 -16.77
N LYS A 155 -12.85 9.91 -17.66
CA LYS A 155 -14.31 10.10 -17.56
C LYS A 155 -14.69 11.57 -17.32
N GLY A 156 -13.95 12.49 -17.92
CA GLY A 156 -14.17 13.94 -17.84
C GLY A 156 -13.62 14.62 -16.59
N SER A 157 -13.12 13.88 -15.61
CA SER A 157 -12.65 14.46 -14.33
C SER A 157 -11.34 15.23 -14.42
N GLY A 158 -10.48 14.87 -15.35
CA GLY A 158 -9.10 15.37 -15.42
C GLY A 158 -8.13 14.70 -14.46
N TRP A 159 -8.59 13.73 -13.66
CA TRP A 159 -7.81 13.03 -12.64
C TRP A 159 -7.89 11.52 -12.79
N ILE A 160 -6.80 10.84 -12.41
CA ILE A 160 -6.71 9.39 -12.37
C ILE A 160 -6.23 8.96 -10.99
N GLU A 161 -6.99 8.10 -10.33
CA GLU A 161 -6.56 7.45 -9.08
C GLU A 161 -5.45 6.44 -9.37
N ILE A 162 -4.36 6.48 -8.61
CA ILE A 162 -3.19 5.63 -8.84
C ILE A 162 -2.82 4.74 -7.66
N LEU A 163 -3.06 5.17 -6.43
CA LEU A 163 -2.65 4.42 -5.25
C LEU A 163 -3.37 4.86 -3.97
N GLY A 164 -3.34 3.98 -2.97
CA GLY A 164 -3.64 4.33 -1.58
C GLY A 164 -2.35 4.52 -0.78
N CYS A 165 -2.38 5.37 0.22
CA CYS A 165 -1.25 5.66 1.09
C CYS A 165 -1.70 6.04 2.50
N GLY A 166 -0.75 6.12 3.42
CA GLY A 166 -1.00 6.59 4.78
C GLY A 166 0.20 6.43 5.68
N MET A 167 0.09 6.98 6.90
CA MET A 167 1.04 6.70 7.95
C MET A 167 0.74 5.32 8.54
N VAL A 168 1.78 4.53 8.79
CA VAL A 168 1.61 3.21 9.41
C VAL A 168 0.90 3.35 10.75
N HIS A 169 -0.18 2.60 10.92
CA HIS A 169 -0.97 2.67 12.16
C HIS A 169 -0.10 2.26 13.37
N PRO A 170 -0.14 3.01 14.50
CA PRO A 170 0.67 2.69 15.68
C PRO A 170 0.49 1.25 16.16
N HIS A 171 -0.72 0.71 16.08
CA HIS A 171 -1.02 -0.68 16.47
C HIS A 171 -0.30 -1.70 15.56
N VAL A 172 -0.14 -1.40 14.28
CA VAL A 172 0.64 -2.24 13.35
C VAL A 172 2.12 -2.25 13.76
N LEU A 173 2.69 -1.09 14.10
CA LEU A 173 4.06 -1.00 14.60
C LEU A 173 4.24 -1.85 15.87
N GLU A 174 3.34 -1.70 16.84
CA GLU A 174 3.36 -2.48 18.09
C GLU A 174 3.29 -3.99 17.85
N MET A 175 2.36 -4.44 17.02
CA MET A 175 2.21 -5.87 16.69
C MET A 175 3.45 -6.44 15.97
N CYS A 176 4.22 -5.60 15.30
CA CYS A 176 5.47 -5.98 14.64
C CYS A 176 6.72 -5.74 15.50
N GLY A 177 6.56 -5.35 16.76
CA GLY A 177 7.65 -5.18 17.72
C GLY A 177 8.40 -3.86 17.61
N ILE A 178 7.82 -2.84 16.96
CA ILE A 178 8.40 -1.50 16.81
C ILE A 178 7.69 -0.54 17.75
N ASP A 179 8.46 0.24 18.52
CA ASP A 179 7.90 1.24 19.43
C ASP A 179 7.35 2.46 18.66
N PRO A 180 6.03 2.69 18.67
CA PRO A 180 5.41 3.80 17.95
C PRO A 180 5.71 5.18 18.58
N ASN A 181 6.28 5.23 19.77
CA ASN A 181 6.76 6.47 20.37
C ASN A 181 8.13 6.90 19.85
N GLU A 182 8.92 5.96 19.33
CA GLU A 182 10.25 6.23 18.78
C GLU A 182 10.26 6.32 17.25
N TYR A 183 9.40 5.54 16.59
CA TYR A 183 9.38 5.38 15.14
C TYR A 183 8.02 5.69 14.56
N THR A 184 8.06 6.30 13.40
CA THR A 184 6.90 6.52 12.53
C THR A 184 7.23 6.09 11.11
N GLY A 185 6.21 5.97 10.27
CA GLY A 185 6.46 5.60 8.88
C GLY A 185 5.24 5.69 7.99
N PHE A 186 5.45 5.45 6.73
CA PHE A 186 4.38 5.44 5.72
C PHE A 186 4.58 4.29 4.74
#